data_2eed6a2400d5b9268bc02d205ad7f718
#
_entry.id   2eed6a2400d5b9268bc02d205ad7f718
#
_cell.length_a   1.000
_cell.length_b   1.000
_cell.length_c   1.000
_cell.angle_alpha   90.00
_cell.angle_beta   90.00
_cell.angle_gamma   90.00
#
_symmetry.space_group_name_H-M   'P 1'
#
loop_
_entity.id
_entity.type
_entity.pdbx_description
1 polymer ?
#
loop_
_entity_poly.entity_id
_entity_poly.type
_entity_poly.pdbx_seq_one_letter_code
_entity_poly.pdbx_strand_id
1 'polypeptide(L)'
;LPYVFAIFENLKKIMFKKFLNKILELFKQGMSKEILAKSLTATFFISIVPIPGTSTLLIGFTSIKFKWNLGLMVLFSYLLMPLQILFFVPLMNFGRLVSGKSLISVSTETIYRLFSAGWKAFFIEMGWFTFFAFIGWIAITFILYYFVYXFFLWLLHNSFKKSKPD
;
A
#
# COMPACT_ATOMS: atom_id res chain seq x y z
N LEU A 1 -8.91 20.31 -16.81
CA LEU A 1 -9.20 19.02 -16.16
C LEU A 1 -8.91 17.81 -17.07
N PRO A 2 -9.34 17.72 -18.36
CA PRO A 2 -9.07 16.53 -19.19
C PRO A 2 -7.57 16.27 -19.44
N TYR A 3 -6.77 17.30 -19.61
CA TYR A 3 -5.31 17.15 -19.83
C TYR A 3 -4.59 16.57 -18.60
N VAL A 4 -4.99 16.98 -17.39
CA VAL A 4 -4.42 16.46 -16.14
C VAL A 4 -4.74 14.96 -16.01
N PHE A 5 -5.96 14.57 -16.34
CA PHE A 5 -6.40 13.18 -16.32
C PHE A 5 -5.61 12.32 -17.33
N ALA A 6 -5.41 12.83 -18.54
CA ALA A 6 -4.63 12.15 -19.59
C ALA A 6 -3.17 11.97 -19.19
N ILE A 7 -2.57 13.00 -18.57
CA ILE A 7 -1.19 12.93 -18.03
C ILE A 7 -1.12 11.85 -16.94
N PHE A 8 -2.09 11.82 -16.03
CA PHE A 8 -2.16 10.83 -14.92
C PHE A 8 -2.25 9.40 -15.46
N GLU A 9 -3.10 9.18 -16.49
CA GLU A 9 -3.24 7.87 -17.16
C GLU A 9 -1.93 7.43 -17.82
N ASN A 10 -1.27 8.33 -18.51
CA ASN A 10 0.02 8.06 -19.16
C ASN A 10 1.12 7.73 -18.15
N LEU A 11 1.22 8.52 -17.08
CA LEU A 11 2.18 8.25 -15.99
C LEU A 11 1.93 6.87 -15.37
N LYS A 12 0.67 6.53 -15.12
CA LYS A 12 0.27 5.23 -14.57
C LYS A 12 0.69 4.07 -15.50
N LYS A 13 0.47 4.21 -16.80
CA LYS A 13 0.89 3.21 -17.80
C LYS A 13 2.42 3.05 -17.84
N ILE A 14 3.15 4.16 -17.82
CA ILE A 14 4.62 4.16 -17.82
C ILE A 14 5.16 3.48 -16.55
N MET A 15 4.61 3.84 -15.39
CA MET A 15 5.01 3.25 -14.11
C MET A 15 4.72 1.75 -14.06
N PHE A 16 3.55 1.33 -14.54
CA PHE A 16 3.15 -0.07 -14.59
C PHE A 16 4.09 -0.86 -15.52
N LYS A 17 4.42 -0.31 -16.69
CA LYS A 17 5.37 -0.93 -17.64
C LYS A 17 6.77 -1.07 -17.02
N LYS A 18 7.26 -0.03 -16.34
CA LYS A 18 8.54 -0.05 -15.61
C LYS A 18 8.53 -1.13 -14.51
N PHE A 19 7.43 -1.25 -13.79
CA PHE A 19 7.24 -2.26 -12.74
C PHE A 19 7.31 -3.67 -13.32
N LEU A 20 6.58 -3.94 -14.41
CA LEU A 20 6.61 -5.26 -15.07
C LEU A 20 8.02 -5.58 -15.61
N ASN A 21 8.67 -4.62 -16.26
CA ASN A 21 10.03 -4.78 -16.78
C ASN A 21 11.02 -5.08 -15.64
N LYS A 22 10.87 -4.40 -14.50
CA LYS A 22 11.73 -4.65 -13.33
C LYS A 22 11.52 -6.05 -12.76
N ILE A 23 10.29 -6.54 -12.71
CA ILE A 23 10.00 -7.94 -12.31
C ILE A 23 10.69 -8.90 -13.28
N LEU A 24 10.55 -8.69 -14.59
CA LEU A 24 11.17 -9.52 -15.62
C LEU A 24 12.70 -9.54 -15.50
N GLU A 25 13.29 -8.38 -15.28
CA GLU A 25 14.75 -8.23 -15.09
C GLU A 25 15.23 -9.04 -13.88
N LEU A 26 14.55 -8.91 -12.75
CA LEU A 26 14.90 -9.64 -11.51
C LEU A 26 14.74 -11.16 -11.69
N PHE A 27 13.75 -11.55 -12.47
CA PHE A 27 13.53 -12.95 -12.84
C PHE A 27 14.70 -13.51 -13.66
N LYS A 28 15.15 -12.75 -14.67
CA LYS A 28 16.31 -13.10 -15.50
C LYS A 28 17.61 -13.18 -14.69
N GLN A 29 17.69 -12.40 -13.60
CA GLN A 29 18.82 -12.43 -12.66
C GLN A 29 18.74 -13.60 -11.66
N GLY A 30 17.76 -14.51 -11.81
CA GLY A 30 17.63 -15.70 -10.97
C GLY A 30 16.90 -15.52 -9.65
N MET A 31 16.20 -14.39 -9.45
CA MET A 31 15.41 -14.18 -8.22
C MET A 31 14.20 -15.12 -8.20
N SER A 32 14.01 -15.86 -7.12
CA SER A 32 12.91 -16.83 -7.03
C SER A 32 11.54 -16.12 -6.91
N LYS A 33 10.50 -16.80 -7.42
CA LYS A 33 9.11 -16.32 -7.36
C LYS A 33 8.66 -16.07 -5.92
N GLU A 34 9.12 -16.91 -5.00
CA GLU A 34 8.81 -16.83 -3.58
C GLU A 34 9.35 -15.55 -2.96
N ILE A 35 10.60 -15.19 -3.25
CA ILE A 35 11.23 -13.95 -2.77
C ILE A 35 10.49 -12.73 -3.34
N LEU A 36 10.17 -12.77 -4.64
CA LEU A 36 9.38 -11.70 -5.29
C LEU A 36 7.99 -11.57 -4.65
N ALA A 37 7.27 -12.70 -4.46
CA ALA A 37 5.95 -12.70 -3.83
C ALA A 37 6.02 -12.13 -2.40
N LYS A 38 7.00 -12.54 -1.60
CA LYS A 38 7.20 -12.03 -0.23
C LYS A 38 7.46 -10.52 -0.24
N SER A 39 8.36 -10.05 -1.11
CA SER A 39 8.70 -8.62 -1.18
C SER A 39 7.51 -7.78 -1.64
N LEU A 40 6.72 -8.26 -2.64
CA LEU A 40 5.51 -7.58 -3.11
C LEU A 40 4.43 -7.56 -2.03
N THR A 41 4.22 -8.67 -1.32
CA THR A 41 3.25 -8.76 -0.22
C THR A 41 3.61 -7.78 0.91
N ALA A 42 4.86 -7.79 1.35
CA ALA A 42 5.34 -6.87 2.39
C ALA A 42 5.16 -5.42 1.93
N THR A 43 5.56 -5.11 0.68
CA THR A 43 5.41 -3.77 0.11
C THR A 43 3.94 -3.35 0.07
N PHE A 44 3.03 -4.25 -0.33
CA PHE A 44 1.59 -3.96 -0.37
C PHE A 44 1.11 -3.46 1.00
N PHE A 45 1.38 -4.22 2.07
CA PHE A 45 0.92 -3.84 3.42
C PHE A 45 1.65 -2.60 3.95
N ILE A 46 2.96 -2.48 3.71
CA ILE A 46 3.73 -1.30 4.12
C ILE A 46 3.20 -0.03 3.42
N SER A 47 2.81 -0.14 2.14
CA SER A 47 2.35 1.02 1.35
C SER A 47 1.00 1.55 1.82
N ILE A 48 0.18 0.73 2.49
CA ILE A 48 -1.11 1.18 3.03
C ILE A 48 -1.08 1.49 4.53
N VAL A 49 0.12 1.56 5.15
CA VAL A 49 0.28 2.04 6.54
C VAL A 49 -0.35 3.44 6.63
N PRO A 50 -1.28 3.67 7.58
CA PRO A 50 -2.02 4.93 7.63
C PRO A 50 -1.26 6.09 8.28
N ILE A 51 0.06 6.11 8.13
CA ILE A 51 0.93 7.18 8.64
C ILE A 51 1.75 7.68 7.45
N PRO A 52 1.41 8.86 6.90
CA PRO A 52 2.11 9.37 5.71
C PRO A 52 3.63 9.52 5.95
N GLY A 53 4.40 9.13 4.95
CA GLY A 53 5.87 9.23 4.98
C GLY A 53 6.58 8.03 5.61
N THR A 54 5.93 7.22 6.44
CA THR A 54 6.57 6.07 7.09
C THR A 54 6.82 4.91 6.13
N SER A 55 6.03 4.79 5.07
CA SER A 55 6.12 3.68 4.11
C SER A 55 7.52 3.58 3.50
N THR A 56 8.11 4.70 3.09
CA THR A 56 9.45 4.75 2.49
C THR A 56 10.53 4.25 3.45
N LEU A 57 10.46 4.68 4.71
CA LEU A 57 11.40 4.24 5.77
C LEU A 57 11.27 2.73 6.02
N LEU A 58 10.04 2.24 6.13
CA LEU A 58 9.76 0.81 6.35
C LEU A 58 10.22 -0.04 5.16
N ILE A 59 10.03 0.43 3.92
CA ILE A 59 10.50 -0.23 2.70
C ILE A 59 12.04 -0.29 2.72
N GLY A 60 12.70 0.81 3.01
CA GLY A 60 14.17 0.85 3.14
C GLY A 60 14.67 -0.17 4.15
N PHE A 61 14.11 -0.15 5.35
CA PHE A 61 14.48 -1.06 6.44
C PHE A 61 14.25 -2.53 6.04
N THR A 62 13.07 -2.87 5.51
CA THR A 62 12.74 -4.26 5.13
C THR A 62 13.60 -4.74 3.95
N SER A 63 13.88 -3.88 2.98
CA SER A 63 14.74 -4.25 1.84
C SER A 63 16.15 -4.61 2.30
N ILE A 64 16.74 -3.84 3.21
CA ILE A 64 18.06 -4.12 3.79
C ILE A 64 18.03 -5.41 4.62
N LYS A 65 17.06 -5.52 5.53
CA LYS A 65 16.94 -6.65 6.48
C LYS A 65 16.79 -7.99 5.76
N PHE A 66 15.96 -8.04 4.71
CA PHE A 66 15.64 -9.29 4.00
C PHE A 66 16.40 -9.43 2.68
N LYS A 67 17.28 -8.48 2.34
CA LYS A 67 18.06 -8.42 1.09
C LYS A 67 17.16 -8.47 -0.14
N TRP A 68 16.00 -7.77 -0.05
CA TRP A 68 15.05 -7.64 -1.15
C TRP A 68 15.40 -6.46 -2.06
N ASN A 69 14.89 -6.46 -3.28
CA ASN A 69 15.19 -5.40 -4.24
C ASN A 69 14.44 -4.11 -3.88
N LEU A 70 15.18 -3.13 -3.35
CA LEU A 70 14.64 -1.81 -2.95
C LEU A 70 13.93 -1.11 -4.10
N GLY A 71 14.53 -1.13 -5.31
CA GLY A 71 13.95 -0.46 -6.48
C GLY A 71 12.58 -1.00 -6.87
N LEU A 72 12.42 -2.34 -6.81
CA LEU A 72 11.12 -2.98 -7.05
C LEU A 72 10.09 -2.55 -6.00
N MET A 73 10.47 -2.58 -4.72
CA MET A 73 9.57 -2.26 -3.60
C MET A 73 9.11 -0.79 -3.67
N VAL A 74 10.04 0.13 -3.93
CA VAL A 74 9.75 1.57 -4.06
C VAL A 74 8.81 1.81 -5.25
N LEU A 75 9.12 1.23 -6.41
CA LEU A 75 8.30 1.39 -7.62
C LEU A 75 6.87 0.87 -7.39
N PHE A 76 6.74 -0.30 -6.75
CA PHE A 76 5.43 -0.88 -6.42
C PHE A 76 4.68 0.00 -5.40
N SER A 77 5.39 0.53 -4.40
CA SER A 77 4.80 1.41 -3.39
C SER A 77 4.19 2.67 -4.03
N TYR A 78 4.87 3.29 -5.00
CA TYR A 78 4.32 4.45 -5.72
C TYR A 78 3.06 4.11 -6.51
N LEU A 79 2.98 2.91 -7.09
CA LEU A 79 1.77 2.44 -7.76
C LEU A 79 0.59 2.29 -6.78
N LEU A 80 0.90 1.96 -5.52
CA LEU A 80 -0.11 1.73 -4.47
C LEU A 80 -0.48 3.03 -3.71
N MET A 81 0.21 4.13 -3.94
CA MET A 81 -0.01 5.39 -3.22
C MET A 81 -1.49 5.85 -3.18
N PRO A 82 -2.25 5.79 -4.29
CA PRO A 82 -3.68 6.13 -4.23
C PRO A 82 -4.49 5.24 -3.29
N LEU A 83 -4.08 3.97 -3.14
CA LEU A 83 -4.77 3.03 -2.25
C LEU A 83 -4.59 3.39 -0.78
N GLN A 84 -3.45 4.00 -0.39
CA GLN A 84 -3.22 4.46 0.98
C GLN A 84 -4.32 5.45 1.41
N ILE A 85 -4.62 6.41 0.54
CA ILE A 85 -5.64 7.43 0.78
C ILE A 85 -7.03 6.77 0.84
N LEU A 86 -7.32 5.90 -0.14
CA LEU A 86 -8.61 5.21 -0.26
C LEU A 86 -8.90 4.30 0.94
N PHE A 87 -7.87 3.61 1.46
CA PHE A 87 -8.01 2.67 2.57
C PHE A 87 -7.98 3.34 3.94
N PHE A 88 -7.63 4.62 4.06
CA PHE A 88 -7.51 5.30 5.36
C PHE A 88 -8.83 5.22 6.17
N VAL A 89 -9.95 5.64 5.56
CA VAL A 89 -11.26 5.65 6.25
C VAL A 89 -11.76 4.22 6.55
N PRO A 90 -11.73 3.27 5.60
CA PRO A 90 -12.04 1.87 5.91
C PRO A 90 -11.20 1.27 7.04
N LEU A 91 -9.89 1.50 7.04
CA LEU A 91 -8.99 1.00 8.09
C LEU A 91 -9.32 1.63 9.45
N MET A 92 -9.57 2.94 9.48
CA MET A 92 -9.98 3.67 10.69
C MET A 92 -11.26 3.06 11.25
N ASN A 93 -12.27 2.87 10.42
CA ASN A 93 -13.56 2.31 10.84
C ASN A 93 -13.44 0.86 11.28
N PHE A 94 -12.64 0.07 10.60
CA PHE A 94 -12.37 -1.32 10.99
C PHE A 94 -11.65 -1.36 12.35
N GLY A 95 -10.66 -0.49 12.57
CA GLY A 95 -9.95 -0.39 13.85
C GLY A 95 -10.88 0.05 14.99
N ARG A 96 -11.81 0.96 14.73
CA ARG A 96 -12.85 1.37 15.70
C ARG A 96 -13.76 0.19 16.05
N LEU A 97 -14.19 -0.57 15.04
CA LEU A 97 -15.01 -1.77 15.22
C LEU A 97 -14.31 -2.81 16.12
N VAL A 98 -13.06 -3.12 15.81
CA VAL A 98 -12.22 -4.06 16.59
C VAL A 98 -12.04 -3.56 18.04
N SER A 99 -12.01 -2.23 18.24
CA SER A 99 -11.85 -1.60 19.56
C SER A 99 -13.19 -1.37 20.28
N GLY A 100 -14.31 -1.89 19.76
CA GLY A 100 -15.63 -1.75 20.36
C GLY A 100 -16.20 -0.33 20.28
N LYS A 101 -15.78 0.47 19.28
CA LYS A 101 -16.24 1.85 19.06
C LYS A 101 -17.18 1.94 17.87
N SER A 102 -18.11 2.88 17.89
CA SER A 102 -19.03 3.13 16.78
C SER A 102 -18.30 3.63 15.54
N LEU A 103 -18.84 3.31 14.37
CA LEU A 103 -18.30 3.76 13.09
C LEU A 103 -18.46 5.28 12.93
N ILE A 104 -17.57 5.91 12.17
CA ILE A 104 -17.64 7.34 11.86
C ILE A 104 -17.74 7.52 10.34
N SER A 105 -18.72 8.33 9.93
CA SER A 105 -18.80 8.83 8.57
C SER A 105 -17.94 10.09 8.47
N VAL A 106 -16.96 10.08 7.56
CA VAL A 106 -16.15 11.27 7.27
C VAL A 106 -16.91 12.09 6.22
N SER A 107 -17.83 12.93 6.72
CA SER A 107 -18.62 13.86 5.90
C SER A 107 -17.90 15.20 5.76
N THR A 108 -18.37 16.02 4.81
CA THR A 108 -17.93 17.41 4.66
C THR A 108 -18.13 18.21 5.95
N GLU A 109 -19.19 17.91 6.67
CA GLU A 109 -19.53 18.52 7.98
C GLU A 109 -18.48 18.17 9.04
N THR A 110 -18.04 16.91 9.09
CA THR A 110 -16.95 16.45 9.97
C THR A 110 -15.67 17.21 9.67
N ILE A 111 -15.33 17.33 8.38
CA ILE A 111 -14.12 18.04 7.92
C ILE A 111 -14.20 19.52 8.31
N TYR A 112 -15.34 20.17 8.06
CA TYR A 112 -15.56 21.58 8.42
C TYR A 112 -15.41 21.81 9.94
N ARG A 113 -16.04 20.94 10.74
CA ARG A 113 -15.95 20.97 12.19
C ARG A 113 -14.49 20.85 12.68
N LEU A 114 -13.72 19.96 12.07
CA LEU A 114 -12.31 19.75 12.42
C LEU A 114 -11.47 21.02 12.17
N PHE A 115 -11.68 21.69 11.04
CA PHE A 115 -10.94 22.92 10.73
C PHE A 115 -11.40 24.11 11.59
N SER A 116 -12.69 24.22 11.89
CA SER A 116 -13.24 25.33 12.69
C SER A 116 -12.90 25.22 14.18
N ALA A 117 -12.58 24.01 14.67
CA ALA A 117 -12.24 23.76 16.08
C ALA A 117 -10.81 24.23 16.46
N GLY A 118 -10.03 24.69 15.47
CA GLY A 118 -8.65 25.16 15.68
C GLY A 118 -7.60 24.06 15.56
N TRP A 119 -6.37 24.46 15.31
CA TRP A 119 -5.27 23.54 14.97
C TRP A 119 -4.99 22.47 16.03
N LYS A 120 -5.06 22.84 17.30
CA LYS A 120 -4.82 21.88 18.40
C LYS A 120 -5.86 20.75 18.38
N ALA A 121 -7.15 21.11 18.30
CA ALA A 121 -8.25 20.13 18.22
C ALA A 121 -8.13 19.25 16.96
N PHE A 122 -7.80 19.87 15.82
CA PHE A 122 -7.58 19.19 14.55
C PHE A 122 -6.52 18.09 14.71
N PHE A 123 -5.32 18.42 15.23
CA PHE A 123 -4.23 17.44 15.35
C PHE A 123 -4.55 16.33 16.35
N ILE A 124 -5.26 16.63 17.44
CA ILE A 124 -5.68 15.62 18.42
C ILE A 124 -6.66 14.63 17.77
N GLU A 125 -7.67 15.13 17.05
CA GLU A 125 -8.68 14.28 16.44
C GLU A 125 -8.11 13.46 15.26
N MET A 126 -7.25 14.07 14.43
CA MET A 126 -6.52 13.36 13.37
C MET A 126 -5.59 12.29 13.96
N GLY A 127 -4.97 12.55 15.10
CA GLY A 127 -4.18 11.57 15.84
C GLY A 127 -5.02 10.35 16.23
N TRP A 128 -6.22 10.56 16.76
CA TRP A 128 -7.15 9.47 17.09
C TRP A 128 -7.60 8.70 15.86
N PHE A 129 -7.89 9.39 14.74
CA PHE A 129 -8.25 8.73 13.48
C PHE A 129 -7.11 7.85 12.97
N THR A 130 -5.87 8.37 12.99
CA THR A 130 -4.66 7.63 12.59
C THR A 130 -4.42 6.43 13.52
N PHE A 131 -4.61 6.59 14.82
CA PHE A 131 -4.48 5.52 15.81
C PHE A 131 -5.44 4.36 15.51
N PHE A 132 -6.73 4.66 15.28
CA PHE A 132 -7.68 3.60 14.92
C PHE A 132 -7.38 2.99 13.55
N ALA A 133 -6.97 3.80 12.57
CA ALA A 133 -6.56 3.30 11.26
C ALA A 133 -5.36 2.35 11.38
N PHE A 134 -4.43 2.63 12.28
CA PHE A 134 -3.26 1.78 12.57
C PHE A 134 -3.68 0.44 13.20
N ILE A 135 -4.62 0.44 14.15
CA ILE A 135 -5.19 -0.79 14.73
C ILE A 135 -5.85 -1.62 13.61
N GLY A 136 -6.66 -0.98 12.77
CA GLY A 136 -7.33 -1.64 11.65
C GLY A 136 -6.33 -2.21 10.65
N TRP A 137 -5.25 -1.49 10.36
CA TRP A 137 -4.16 -1.92 9.49
C TRP A 137 -3.46 -3.17 10.05
N ILE A 138 -3.14 -3.19 11.34
CA ILE A 138 -2.52 -4.36 12.00
C ILE A 138 -3.45 -5.57 11.86
N ALA A 139 -4.73 -5.41 12.22
CA ALA A 139 -5.71 -6.51 12.19
C ALA A 139 -5.89 -7.07 10.78
N ILE A 140 -6.09 -6.18 9.78
CA ILE A 140 -6.25 -6.59 8.37
C ILE A 140 -4.97 -7.24 7.84
N THR A 141 -3.80 -6.70 8.16
CA THR A 141 -2.51 -7.28 7.74
C THR A 141 -2.40 -8.71 8.27
N PHE A 142 -2.70 -8.92 9.56
CA PHE A 142 -2.60 -10.24 10.18
C PHE A 142 -3.55 -11.25 9.51
N ILE A 143 -4.78 -10.82 9.20
CA ILE A 143 -5.81 -11.69 8.57
C ILE A 143 -5.46 -12.00 7.11
N LEU A 144 -5.07 -10.98 6.35
CA LEU A 144 -4.97 -11.08 4.88
C LEU A 144 -3.56 -11.35 4.34
N TYR A 145 -2.51 -11.31 5.19
CA TYR A 145 -1.12 -11.44 4.72
C TYR A 145 -0.93 -12.71 3.89
N TYR A 146 -1.42 -13.85 4.39
CA TYR A 146 -1.25 -15.14 3.71
C TYR A 146 -2.01 -15.17 2.38
N PHE A 147 -3.22 -14.63 2.34
CA PHE A 147 -4.04 -14.59 1.12
C PHE A 147 -3.39 -13.72 0.03
N VAL A 148 -2.87 -12.57 0.42
CA VAL A 148 -2.18 -11.66 -0.51
C VAL A 148 -0.86 -12.29 -1.00
N TYR A 149 -0.18 -13.02 -0.16
CA TYR A 149 1.02 -13.77 -0.55
C TYR A 149 0.70 -14.86 -1.58
N UNK A 150 -0.34 -15.62 -1.35
CA UNK A 150 -0.71 -16.37 -2.11
C UNK A 150 -1.06 -15.93 -3.21
N PHE A 151 -1.75 -14.87 -3.47
CA PHE A 151 -2.17 -14.19 -4.69
C PHE A 151 -0.98 -13.76 -5.54
N PHE A 152 -0.01 -13.09 -4.95
CA PHE A 152 1.19 -12.68 -5.69
C PHE A 152 1.99 -13.88 -6.21
N LEU A 153 2.08 -14.94 -5.42
CA LEU A 153 2.79 -16.16 -5.86
C LEU A 153 2.09 -16.81 -7.07
N TRP A 154 0.76 -16.92 -7.03
CA TRP A 154 -0.05 -17.43 -8.15
C TRP A 154 0.10 -16.55 -9.38
N LEU A 155 0.03 -15.23 -9.20
CA LEU A 155 0.17 -14.24 -10.28
C LEU A 155 1.53 -14.40 -10.98
N LEU A 156 2.61 -14.49 -10.20
CA LEU A 156 3.97 -14.68 -10.72
C LEU A 156 4.12 -16.04 -11.40
N HIS A 157 3.51 -17.08 -10.84
CA HIS A 157 3.57 -18.43 -11.43
C HIS A 157 2.91 -18.46 -12.81
N ASN A 158 1.72 -17.88 -12.94
CA ASN A 158 0.96 -17.90 -14.19
C ASN A 158 1.53 -16.93 -15.25
N SER A 159 2.02 -15.76 -14.82
CA SER A 159 2.57 -14.77 -15.74
C SER A 159 3.88 -15.25 -16.41
N PHE A 160 4.67 -16.05 -15.69
CA PHE A 160 5.98 -16.49 -16.18
C PHE A 160 6.02 -17.97 -16.62
N LYS A 161 4.86 -18.64 -16.68
CA LYS A 161 4.74 -19.97 -17.30
C LYS A 161 4.86 -19.87 -18.83
N LYS A 162 4.47 -18.73 -19.41
CA LYS A 162 4.49 -18.47 -20.86
C LYS A 162 5.84 -17.98 -21.39
N SER A 163 6.85 -17.80 -20.55
CA SER A 163 8.15 -17.22 -20.93
C SER A 163 9.30 -18.24 -20.96
N LYS A 164 9.01 -19.53 -21.20
CA LYS A 164 10.05 -20.46 -21.64
C LYS A 164 10.14 -20.34 -23.16
N PRO A 165 11.26 -19.87 -23.73
CA PRO A 165 11.53 -20.10 -25.14
C PRO A 165 11.81 -21.59 -25.31
N ASP A 166 11.23 -22.18 -26.32
CA ASP A 166 11.60 -23.52 -26.84
C ASP A 166 13.04 -23.50 -27.32
#